data_2b3be299bf3efb3492b0a6ed7519ced4
#
_entry.id   2b3be299bf3efb3492b0a6ed7519ced4
#
_cell.length_a   1.000
_cell.length_b   1.000
_cell.length_c   1.000
_cell.angle_alpha   90.00
_cell.angle_beta   90.00
_cell.angle_gamma   90.00
#
_symmetry.space_group_name_H-M   'P 1'
#
loop_
_entity.id
_entity.type
_entity.pdbx_description
1 polymer ?
#
loop_
_entity_poly.entity_id
_entity_poly.type
_entity_poly.pdbx_seq_one_letter_code
_entity_poly.pdbx_strand_id
1 'polypeptide(L)'
;AWSTNKDYEGGNSGHRPRVKGGYFPVPPVDSSHDMRADMCARIEDIMGPGRVEVHHHEVASCQLEIGVSFNTMVRKADEVQQFKYAVWNVAHQYAKTATFMPKPMVGDNGSGMHVHMSISKDGKNLFAGDEYAGLSEMALYFIGGVIKHARALNAITNPSTNSYKRLVPHFEAPIMLAYSARNRSASIRIPYVSSPKGKRIEARFPDPMMNPYLGFAALLMAGLDGIQNKIHPGEAADKNLYDLPPEEEAKIPTVAHSLDMALEALQADHEFLLKGGVFTKEMLDAYIELKTEEVRRLNTTTHPVEFDMYYSL
;
A
#
# COMPACT_ATOMS: atom_id res chain seq x y z
N ALA A 1 11.10 28.05 -20.56
CA ALA A 1 11.46 26.71 -20.12
C ALA A 1 11.23 25.70 -21.22
N TRP A 2 12.05 24.70 -21.29
CA TRP A 2 12.08 23.74 -22.39
C TRP A 2 11.53 22.41 -21.93
N SER A 3 10.59 21.84 -22.66
CA SER A 3 10.28 20.43 -22.51
C SER A 3 11.27 19.63 -23.36
N THR A 4 11.96 18.69 -22.76
CA THR A 4 12.77 17.70 -23.48
C THR A 4 11.95 16.46 -23.87
N ASN A 5 10.68 16.44 -23.51
CA ASN A 5 9.75 15.36 -23.87
C ASN A 5 9.30 15.58 -25.31
N LYS A 6 9.65 14.66 -26.19
CA LYS A 6 9.31 14.71 -27.62
C LYS A 6 7.81 14.64 -27.88
N ASP A 7 7.06 14.03 -26.96
CA ASP A 7 5.62 13.78 -27.10
C ASP A 7 4.78 14.93 -26.53
N TYR A 8 5.42 16.02 -26.11
CA TYR A 8 4.75 17.17 -25.55
C TYR A 8 4.38 18.19 -26.63
N GLU A 9 3.14 18.21 -27.05
CA GLU A 9 2.64 19.13 -28.08
C GLU A 9 2.37 20.56 -27.56
N GLY A 10 2.33 20.75 -26.27
CA GLY A 10 1.97 22.04 -25.64
C GLY A 10 3.07 23.08 -25.54
N GLY A 11 4.23 22.87 -26.14
CA GLY A 11 5.37 23.79 -26.06
C GLY A 11 6.06 23.78 -24.70
N ASN A 12 6.46 24.93 -24.22
CA ASN A 12 7.21 25.08 -22.99
C ASN A 12 6.40 24.69 -21.74
N SER A 13 6.73 23.58 -21.12
CA SER A 13 6.06 23.08 -19.90
C SER A 13 6.65 23.59 -18.57
N GLY A 14 7.66 24.45 -18.62
CA GLY A 14 8.36 24.91 -17.44
C GLY A 14 9.26 23.83 -16.80
N HIS A 15 9.58 23.99 -15.54
CA HIS A 15 10.32 23.00 -14.76
C HIS A 15 9.35 21.91 -14.32
N ARG A 16 9.31 20.80 -15.05
CA ARG A 16 8.47 19.63 -14.74
C ARG A 16 9.31 18.37 -14.63
N PRO A 17 8.96 17.43 -13.75
CA PRO A 17 9.53 16.10 -13.78
C PRO A 17 9.25 15.43 -15.13
N ARG A 18 10.19 14.65 -15.62
CA ARG A 18 9.93 13.73 -16.75
C ARG A 18 8.96 12.64 -16.28
N VAL A 19 8.26 12.02 -17.22
CA VAL A 19 7.48 10.80 -16.94
C VAL A 19 8.39 9.78 -16.23
N LYS A 20 7.94 9.25 -15.09
CA LYS A 20 8.73 8.40 -14.17
C LYS A 20 10.00 9.06 -13.58
N GLY A 21 10.15 10.37 -13.69
CA GLY A 21 11.32 11.11 -13.20
C GLY A 21 11.03 12.00 -11.99
N GLY A 22 9.90 11.79 -11.30
CA GLY A 22 9.45 12.65 -10.21
C GLY A 22 10.02 12.32 -8.81
N TYR A 23 10.86 11.29 -8.68
CA TYR A 23 11.35 10.86 -7.38
C TYR A 23 12.39 11.83 -6.81
N PHE A 24 12.05 12.50 -5.72
CA PHE A 24 12.89 13.44 -4.98
C PHE A 24 13.47 14.64 -5.77
N PRO A 25 12.75 15.29 -6.71
CA PRO A 25 13.23 16.57 -7.25
C PRO A 25 13.16 17.66 -6.18
N VAL A 26 13.95 18.69 -6.39
CA VAL A 26 13.90 19.92 -5.56
C VAL A 26 13.15 21.03 -6.29
N PRO A 27 12.60 22.04 -5.59
CA PRO A 27 12.07 23.23 -6.26
C PRO A 27 13.13 23.90 -7.16
N PRO A 28 12.77 24.46 -8.33
CA PRO A 28 11.40 24.68 -8.83
C PRO A 28 10.82 23.49 -9.62
N VAL A 29 11.57 22.40 -9.82
CA VAL A 29 11.08 21.20 -10.54
C VAL A 29 9.95 20.54 -9.75
N ASP A 30 10.09 20.42 -8.42
CA ASP A 30 8.99 20.07 -7.52
C ASP A 30 8.05 21.28 -7.33
N SER A 31 7.14 21.47 -8.26
CA SER A 31 6.15 22.56 -8.21
C SER A 31 5.05 22.36 -7.17
N SER A 32 5.02 21.21 -6.49
CA SER A 32 4.04 20.88 -5.45
C SER A 32 4.58 20.99 -4.03
N HIS A 33 5.82 21.43 -3.89
CA HIS A 33 6.50 21.49 -2.59
C HIS A 33 5.73 22.33 -1.56
N ASP A 34 5.35 23.56 -1.90
CA ASP A 34 4.67 24.48 -0.97
C ASP A 34 3.29 23.95 -0.56
N MET A 35 2.51 23.46 -1.53
CA MET A 35 1.21 22.83 -1.24
C MET A 35 1.38 21.62 -0.30
N ARG A 36 2.40 20.80 -0.53
CA ARG A 36 2.65 19.63 0.32
C ARG A 36 3.17 20.05 1.71
N ALA A 37 3.95 21.12 1.80
CA ALA A 37 4.38 21.69 3.08
C ALA A 37 3.18 22.20 3.89
N ASP A 38 2.21 22.86 3.24
CA ASP A 38 0.96 23.27 3.89
C ASP A 38 0.10 22.06 4.31
N MET A 39 0.06 20.98 3.52
CA MET A 39 -0.56 19.72 3.94
C MET A 39 0.08 19.20 5.22
N CYS A 40 1.42 19.18 5.29
CA CYS A 40 2.14 18.74 6.48
C CYS A 40 1.80 19.60 7.70
N ALA A 41 1.76 20.93 7.55
CA ALA A 41 1.39 21.84 8.63
C ALA A 41 -0.03 21.56 9.14
N ARG A 42 -1.01 21.36 8.25
CA ARG A 42 -2.40 21.02 8.65
C ARG A 42 -2.50 19.65 9.31
N ILE A 43 -1.73 18.68 8.83
CA ILE A 43 -1.65 17.35 9.47
C ILE A 43 -1.13 17.50 10.91
N GLU A 44 -0.08 18.29 11.13
CA GLU A 44 0.46 18.53 12.47
C GLU A 44 -0.47 19.35 13.37
N ASP A 45 -1.21 20.32 12.81
CA ASP A 45 -2.25 21.03 13.55
C ASP A 45 -3.33 20.09 14.12
N ILE A 46 -3.69 19.06 13.36
CA ILE A 46 -4.75 18.12 13.74
C ILE A 46 -4.22 17.00 14.64
N MET A 47 -3.07 16.43 14.31
CA MET A 47 -2.52 15.25 14.97
C MET A 47 -1.54 15.57 16.09
N GLY A 48 -1.05 16.80 16.15
CA GLY A 48 -0.01 17.28 17.07
C GLY A 48 1.36 17.40 16.38
N PRO A 49 2.28 18.18 16.99
CA PRO A 49 3.58 18.49 16.41
C PRO A 49 4.48 17.24 16.31
N GLY A 50 5.34 17.19 15.28
CA GLY A 50 6.27 16.10 15.05
C GLY A 50 5.62 14.81 14.57
N ARG A 51 4.42 14.91 13.97
CA ARG A 51 3.72 13.75 13.41
C ARG A 51 4.13 13.47 11.97
N VAL A 52 4.60 14.44 11.23
CA VAL A 52 5.16 14.26 9.89
C VAL A 52 6.65 13.96 10.00
N GLU A 53 7.08 12.84 9.43
CA GLU A 53 8.49 12.39 9.43
C GLU A 53 9.21 12.77 8.13
N VAL A 54 8.51 12.72 7.00
CA VAL A 54 9.07 12.99 5.67
C VAL A 54 7.97 13.37 4.70
N HIS A 55 8.29 14.23 3.74
CA HIS A 55 7.45 14.45 2.57
C HIS A 55 8.30 14.71 1.32
N HIS A 56 7.86 14.20 0.20
CA HIS A 56 8.56 14.36 -1.08
C HIS A 56 7.60 14.15 -2.27
N HIS A 57 8.06 14.58 -3.46
CA HIS A 57 7.42 14.21 -4.71
C HIS A 57 7.79 12.76 -5.05
N GLU A 58 6.81 11.98 -5.49
CA GLU A 58 6.97 10.60 -5.90
C GLU A 58 7.22 10.43 -7.41
N VAL A 59 7.38 9.19 -7.87
CA VAL A 59 7.82 8.85 -9.23
C VAL A 59 6.89 9.39 -10.30
N ALA A 60 5.56 9.25 -10.13
CA ALA A 60 4.59 9.65 -11.13
C ALA A 60 4.37 11.17 -11.13
N SER A 61 3.91 11.68 -12.26
CA SER A 61 3.53 13.10 -12.38
C SER A 61 2.48 13.48 -11.33
N CYS A 62 2.76 14.52 -10.55
CA CYS A 62 1.88 15.00 -9.47
C CYS A 62 1.60 13.96 -8.37
N GLN A 63 2.40 12.93 -8.23
CA GLN A 63 2.32 11.98 -7.13
C GLN A 63 3.14 12.51 -5.94
N LEU A 64 2.54 12.51 -4.77
CA LEU A 64 3.10 13.05 -3.54
C LEU A 64 3.07 11.98 -2.45
N GLU A 65 4.12 11.94 -1.63
CA GLU A 65 4.18 11.09 -0.44
C GLU A 65 4.40 11.95 0.81
N ILE A 66 3.67 11.61 1.86
CA ILE A 66 3.86 12.15 3.21
C ILE A 66 3.90 10.96 4.16
N GLY A 67 5.03 10.79 4.84
CA GLY A 67 5.22 9.80 5.89
C GLY A 67 4.88 10.36 7.25
N VAL A 68 4.12 9.60 8.04
CA VAL A 68 3.69 10.01 9.38
C VAL A 68 4.17 9.03 10.43
N SER A 69 4.51 9.54 11.61
CA SER A 69 5.01 8.76 12.74
C SER A 69 3.98 7.72 13.22
N PHE A 70 4.45 6.63 13.85
CA PHE A 70 3.59 5.57 14.35
C PHE A 70 2.64 6.02 15.47
N ASN A 71 1.57 5.27 15.67
CA ASN A 71 0.69 5.38 16.82
C ASN A 71 0.08 4.01 17.15
N THR A 72 -0.73 3.92 18.23
CA THR A 72 -1.55 2.74 18.46
C THR A 72 -2.54 2.52 17.33
N MET A 73 -2.91 1.28 17.08
CA MET A 73 -3.65 0.86 15.88
C MET A 73 -4.93 1.67 15.64
N VAL A 74 -5.80 1.81 16.64
CA VAL A 74 -7.06 2.56 16.50
C VAL A 74 -6.78 4.05 16.28
N ARG A 75 -5.86 4.63 17.07
CA ARG A 75 -5.49 6.04 16.91
C ARG A 75 -4.87 6.30 15.53
N LYS A 76 -4.07 5.36 15.00
CA LYS A 76 -3.53 5.49 13.64
C LYS A 76 -4.63 5.40 12.57
N ALA A 77 -5.67 4.59 12.77
CA ALA A 77 -6.81 4.56 11.87
C ALA A 77 -7.57 5.90 11.84
N ASP A 78 -7.80 6.52 13.02
CA ASP A 78 -8.35 7.88 13.12
C ASP A 78 -7.45 8.88 12.37
N GLU A 79 -6.15 8.81 12.59
CA GLU A 79 -5.17 9.71 11.95
C GLU A 79 -5.15 9.56 10.41
N VAL A 80 -5.36 8.37 9.86
CA VAL A 80 -5.48 8.20 8.39
C VAL A 80 -6.69 8.95 7.84
N GLN A 81 -7.82 8.96 8.54
CA GLN A 81 -8.99 9.73 8.11
C GLN A 81 -8.73 11.24 8.20
N GLN A 82 -8.12 11.69 9.30
CA GLN A 82 -7.72 13.08 9.48
C GLN A 82 -6.72 13.54 8.42
N PHE A 83 -5.76 12.69 8.07
CA PHE A 83 -4.78 12.90 7.00
C PHE A 83 -5.47 13.15 5.65
N LYS A 84 -6.36 12.26 5.25
CA LYS A 84 -7.10 12.39 3.98
C LYS A 84 -7.91 13.68 3.95
N TYR A 85 -8.58 14.01 5.05
CA TYR A 85 -9.35 15.24 5.19
C TYR A 85 -8.47 16.48 5.03
N ALA A 86 -7.31 16.54 5.69
CA ALA A 86 -6.36 17.64 5.58
C ALA A 86 -5.86 17.80 4.14
N VAL A 87 -5.47 16.71 3.49
CA VAL A 87 -4.96 16.69 2.11
C VAL A 87 -5.99 17.25 1.13
N TRP A 88 -7.25 16.80 1.20
CA TRP A 88 -8.31 17.29 0.32
C TRP A 88 -8.58 18.78 0.50
N ASN A 89 -8.62 19.26 1.75
CA ASN A 89 -8.91 20.67 2.04
C ASN A 89 -7.77 21.58 1.59
N VAL A 90 -6.52 21.18 1.82
CA VAL A 90 -5.36 21.98 1.35
C VAL A 90 -5.30 21.96 -0.18
N ALA A 91 -5.49 20.82 -0.84
CA ALA A 91 -5.52 20.79 -2.31
C ALA A 91 -6.58 21.76 -2.87
N HIS A 92 -7.76 21.80 -2.26
CA HIS A 92 -8.82 22.74 -2.64
C HIS A 92 -8.39 24.21 -2.52
N GLN A 93 -7.65 24.59 -1.46
CA GLN A 93 -7.13 25.95 -1.28
C GLN A 93 -6.15 26.36 -2.39
N TYR A 94 -5.47 25.38 -2.99
CA TYR A 94 -4.58 25.57 -4.14
C TYR A 94 -5.29 25.46 -5.50
N ALA A 95 -6.63 25.48 -5.53
CA ALA A 95 -7.45 25.27 -6.73
C ALA A 95 -7.10 23.95 -7.45
N LYS A 96 -6.81 22.90 -6.68
CA LYS A 96 -6.49 21.55 -7.13
C LYS A 96 -7.41 20.52 -6.48
N THR A 97 -7.40 19.33 -7.01
CA THR A 97 -8.01 18.15 -6.41
C THR A 97 -6.93 17.14 -6.03
N ALA A 98 -7.18 16.36 -4.99
CA ALA A 98 -6.35 15.23 -4.60
C ALA A 98 -7.15 13.94 -4.68
N THR A 99 -6.51 12.86 -5.08
CA THR A 99 -7.11 11.53 -5.11
C THR A 99 -6.21 10.53 -4.38
N PHE A 100 -6.85 9.59 -3.71
CA PHE A 100 -6.21 8.43 -3.10
C PHE A 100 -6.42 7.15 -3.93
N MET A 101 -6.75 7.28 -5.21
CA MET A 101 -6.83 6.14 -6.11
C MET A 101 -5.47 5.45 -6.22
N PRO A 102 -5.43 4.11 -6.13
CA PRO A 102 -4.18 3.34 -6.25
C PRO A 102 -3.50 3.46 -7.62
N LYS A 103 -4.26 3.64 -8.68
CA LYS A 103 -3.74 3.77 -10.06
C LYS A 103 -4.58 4.76 -10.87
N PRO A 104 -4.41 6.07 -10.66
CA PRO A 104 -5.17 7.08 -11.39
C PRO A 104 -4.72 7.28 -12.83
N MET A 105 -3.46 6.96 -13.15
CA MET A 105 -2.86 7.23 -14.46
C MET A 105 -2.33 5.95 -15.12
N VAL A 106 -2.69 5.75 -16.38
CA VAL A 106 -2.14 4.66 -17.21
C VAL A 106 -0.69 4.95 -17.56
N GLY A 107 0.16 3.92 -17.49
CA GLY A 107 1.57 4.03 -17.90
C GLY A 107 2.50 4.68 -16.87
N ASP A 108 1.99 5.22 -15.76
CA ASP A 108 2.78 5.80 -14.68
C ASP A 108 2.65 4.99 -13.38
N ASN A 109 3.43 5.30 -12.33
CA ASN A 109 3.42 4.56 -11.07
C ASN A 109 2.10 4.76 -10.31
N GLY A 110 1.71 3.75 -9.53
CA GLY A 110 0.56 3.81 -8.63
C GLY A 110 0.93 4.20 -7.20
N SER A 111 -0.07 4.50 -6.39
CA SER A 111 0.08 4.92 -4.99
C SER A 111 -0.20 3.76 -4.03
N GLY A 112 0.73 3.48 -3.13
CA GLY A 112 0.56 2.56 -2.01
C GLY A 112 0.26 3.29 -0.70
N MET A 113 -0.28 2.57 0.25
CA MET A 113 -0.32 2.97 1.65
C MET A 113 0.39 1.88 2.46
N HIS A 114 1.70 2.04 2.62
CA HIS A 114 2.51 1.04 3.31
C HIS A 114 2.21 1.04 4.81
N VAL A 115 1.97 -0.13 5.37
CA VAL A 115 1.60 -0.29 6.78
C VAL A 115 2.76 -0.86 7.57
N HIS A 116 3.37 -0.03 8.41
CA HIS A 116 4.39 -0.47 9.35
C HIS A 116 3.75 -1.00 10.63
N MET A 117 4.18 -2.17 11.09
CA MET A 117 3.58 -2.86 12.23
C MET A 117 4.64 -3.41 13.18
N SER A 118 4.37 -3.31 14.46
CA SER A 118 5.06 -4.02 15.53
C SER A 118 4.13 -4.28 16.70
N ILE A 119 4.46 -5.25 17.54
CA ILE A 119 3.73 -5.52 18.79
C ILE A 119 4.65 -5.19 19.95
N SER A 120 4.12 -4.49 20.94
CA SER A 120 4.85 -4.20 22.19
C SER A 120 4.01 -4.58 23.40
N LYS A 121 4.71 -4.98 24.47
CA LYS A 121 4.13 -5.26 25.78
C LYS A 121 5.03 -4.68 26.85
N ASP A 122 4.45 -3.96 27.80
CA ASP A 122 5.15 -3.36 28.93
C ASP A 122 6.36 -2.49 28.48
N GLY A 123 6.18 -1.72 27.40
CA GLY A 123 7.21 -0.85 26.82
C GLY A 123 8.32 -1.57 26.04
N LYS A 124 8.25 -2.90 25.92
CA LYS A 124 9.21 -3.73 25.19
C LYS A 124 8.65 -4.11 23.80
N ASN A 125 9.41 -3.84 22.76
CA ASN A 125 9.08 -4.28 21.41
C ASN A 125 9.30 -5.80 21.27
N LEU A 126 8.23 -6.55 21.00
CA LEU A 126 8.27 -8.01 20.88
C LEU A 126 8.76 -8.50 19.50
N PHE A 127 8.90 -7.59 18.54
CA PHE A 127 9.44 -7.92 17.21
C PHE A 127 10.97 -7.87 17.15
N ALA A 128 11.63 -7.30 18.17
CA ALA A 128 13.08 -7.31 18.27
C ALA A 128 13.59 -8.67 18.78
N GLY A 129 14.63 -9.20 18.13
CA GLY A 129 15.25 -10.48 18.47
C GLY A 129 16.55 -10.71 17.71
N ASP A 130 16.97 -11.96 17.64
CA ASP A 130 18.27 -12.37 17.09
C ASP A 130 18.15 -13.13 15.77
N GLU A 131 16.93 -13.28 15.24
CA GLU A 131 16.66 -13.93 13.97
C GLU A 131 16.95 -12.98 12.79
N TYR A 132 16.55 -13.38 11.59
CA TYR A 132 16.78 -12.62 10.34
C TYR A 132 16.46 -11.14 10.50
N ALA A 133 17.40 -10.29 10.10
CA ALA A 133 17.33 -8.82 10.18
C ALA A 133 17.11 -8.26 11.61
N GLY A 134 17.41 -9.03 12.65
CA GLY A 134 17.23 -8.67 14.05
C GLY A 134 15.77 -8.70 14.49
N LEU A 135 14.95 -9.52 13.84
CA LEU A 135 13.60 -9.84 14.27
C LEU A 135 13.58 -10.96 15.31
N SER A 136 12.46 -11.06 16.02
CA SER A 136 12.15 -12.21 16.85
C SER A 136 11.47 -13.31 16.05
N GLU A 137 11.47 -14.54 16.56
CA GLU A 137 10.69 -15.65 16.02
C GLU A 137 9.19 -15.29 15.92
N MET A 138 8.68 -14.58 16.92
CA MET A 138 7.29 -14.07 16.89
C MET A 138 7.02 -13.17 15.70
N ALA A 139 7.95 -12.29 15.35
CA ALA A 139 7.81 -11.42 14.17
C ALA A 139 7.84 -12.23 12.86
N LEU A 140 8.66 -13.28 12.77
CA LEU A 140 8.67 -14.18 11.62
C LEU A 140 7.34 -14.92 11.50
N TYR A 141 6.79 -15.45 12.58
CA TYR A 141 5.46 -16.06 12.55
C TYR A 141 4.36 -15.08 12.16
N PHE A 142 4.46 -13.84 12.63
CA PHE A 142 3.53 -12.78 12.21
C PHE A 142 3.59 -12.57 10.68
N ILE A 143 4.80 -12.47 10.10
CA ILE A 143 5.01 -12.40 8.65
C ILE A 143 4.39 -13.62 7.96
N GLY A 144 4.63 -14.81 8.49
CA GLY A 144 4.08 -16.07 7.95
C GLY A 144 2.56 -16.05 7.87
N GLY A 145 1.89 -15.56 8.92
CA GLY A 145 0.44 -15.39 8.92
C GLY A 145 -0.04 -14.39 7.87
N VAL A 146 0.59 -13.23 7.76
CA VAL A 146 0.24 -12.22 6.75
C VAL A 146 0.43 -12.76 5.32
N ILE A 147 1.52 -13.48 5.04
CA ILE A 147 1.77 -14.09 3.72
C ILE A 147 0.74 -15.18 3.42
N LYS A 148 0.44 -16.06 4.38
CA LYS A 148 -0.54 -17.14 4.24
C LYS A 148 -1.91 -16.62 3.81
N HIS A 149 -2.38 -15.57 4.48
CA HIS A 149 -3.70 -14.99 4.27
C HIS A 149 -3.72 -13.83 3.26
N ALA A 150 -2.60 -13.54 2.59
CA ALA A 150 -2.44 -12.31 1.79
C ALA A 150 -3.52 -12.14 0.72
N ARG A 151 -3.93 -13.20 0.01
CA ARG A 151 -4.98 -13.11 -1.02
C ARG A 151 -6.35 -12.76 -0.45
N ALA A 152 -6.70 -13.31 0.69
CA ALA A 152 -7.92 -12.95 1.42
C ALA A 152 -7.82 -11.52 1.97
N LEU A 153 -6.67 -11.14 2.52
CA LEU A 153 -6.39 -9.79 2.98
C LEU A 153 -6.53 -8.76 1.87
N ASN A 154 -6.16 -9.09 0.61
CA ASN A 154 -6.27 -8.17 -0.51
C ASN A 154 -7.70 -7.67 -0.73
N ALA A 155 -8.73 -8.45 -0.44
CA ALA A 155 -10.12 -7.97 -0.51
C ALA A 155 -10.37 -6.75 0.39
N ILE A 156 -9.67 -6.66 1.52
CA ILE A 156 -9.81 -5.59 2.53
C ILE A 156 -8.73 -4.52 2.37
N THR A 157 -7.48 -4.91 2.08
CA THR A 157 -6.34 -3.99 1.97
C THR A 157 -6.23 -3.33 0.60
N ASN A 158 -6.87 -3.90 -0.43
CA ASN A 158 -6.91 -3.44 -1.81
C ASN A 158 -8.35 -3.52 -2.34
N PRO A 159 -9.27 -2.71 -1.78
CA PRO A 159 -10.70 -2.95 -1.84
C PRO A 159 -11.40 -2.42 -3.09
N SER A 160 -10.66 -1.99 -4.09
CA SER A 160 -11.23 -1.43 -5.32
C SER A 160 -10.76 -2.19 -6.56
N THR A 161 -11.54 -2.16 -7.63
CA THR A 161 -11.10 -2.70 -8.93
C THR A 161 -9.86 -1.97 -9.46
N ASN A 162 -9.70 -0.69 -9.09
CA ASN A 162 -8.52 0.12 -9.41
C ASN A 162 -7.26 -0.33 -8.66
N SER A 163 -7.39 -0.93 -7.48
CA SER A 163 -6.28 -1.46 -6.68
C SER A 163 -5.41 -2.45 -7.47
N TYR A 164 -6.03 -3.29 -8.27
CA TYR A 164 -5.36 -4.33 -9.05
C TYR A 164 -4.73 -3.82 -10.36
N LYS A 165 -5.04 -2.59 -10.76
CA LYS A 165 -4.31 -1.87 -11.81
C LYS A 165 -2.98 -1.30 -11.29
N ARG A 166 -2.82 -1.17 -9.95
CA ARG A 166 -1.55 -0.88 -9.30
C ARG A 166 -0.72 -2.14 -9.09
N LEU A 167 -1.34 -3.25 -8.67
CA LEU A 167 -0.67 -4.51 -8.34
C LEU A 167 -0.30 -5.28 -9.62
N VAL A 168 0.53 -4.67 -10.45
CA VAL A 168 1.02 -5.24 -11.72
C VAL A 168 2.54 -5.20 -11.76
N PRO A 169 3.21 -6.14 -12.48
CA PRO A 169 4.65 -6.14 -12.63
C PRO A 169 5.19 -4.85 -13.24
N HIS A 170 6.45 -4.50 -12.98
CA HIS A 170 7.21 -3.40 -13.58
C HIS A 170 6.78 -1.97 -13.20
N PHE A 171 5.92 -1.79 -12.18
CA PHE A 171 5.52 -0.48 -11.65
C PHE A 171 5.82 -0.31 -10.16
N GLU A 172 6.88 -0.97 -9.69
CA GLU A 172 7.34 -0.93 -8.28
C GLU A 172 6.30 -1.44 -7.26
N ALA A 173 5.25 -2.12 -7.73
CA ALA A 173 4.24 -2.72 -6.87
C ALA A 173 4.72 -4.09 -6.36
N PRO A 174 4.54 -4.39 -5.06
CA PRO A 174 4.97 -5.63 -4.44
C PRO A 174 3.94 -6.73 -4.70
N ILE A 175 4.09 -7.46 -5.80
CA ILE A 175 3.15 -8.54 -6.19
C ILE A 175 3.52 -9.90 -5.63
N MET A 176 4.81 -10.16 -5.37
CA MET A 176 5.30 -11.44 -4.89
C MET A 176 5.17 -11.55 -3.38
N LEU A 177 4.53 -12.62 -2.90
CA LEU A 177 4.33 -12.90 -1.48
C LEU A 177 5.62 -13.45 -0.86
N ALA A 178 6.55 -12.56 -0.63
CA ALA A 178 7.84 -12.81 -0.05
C ALA A 178 8.17 -11.73 1.00
N TYR A 179 9.17 -11.98 1.84
CA TYR A 179 9.69 -10.99 2.77
C TYR A 179 11.20 -10.81 2.60
N SER A 180 11.68 -9.59 2.84
CA SER A 180 13.11 -9.27 2.77
C SER A 180 13.45 -7.98 3.52
N ALA A 181 14.67 -7.92 4.07
CA ALA A 181 15.27 -6.70 4.62
C ALA A 181 16.01 -5.87 3.55
N ARG A 182 16.29 -6.44 2.38
CA ARG A 182 17.15 -5.85 1.35
C ARG A 182 16.44 -5.51 0.06
N ASN A 183 15.23 -6.05 -0.13
CA ASN A 183 14.53 -5.99 -1.40
C ASN A 183 13.19 -5.23 -1.27
N ARG A 184 13.06 -4.13 -2.02
CA ARG A 184 11.83 -3.33 -2.06
C ARG A 184 10.72 -3.96 -2.91
N SER A 185 11.03 -5.01 -3.70
CA SER A 185 10.02 -5.74 -4.49
C SER A 185 9.24 -6.77 -3.68
N ALA A 186 9.70 -7.11 -2.47
CA ALA A 186 8.98 -8.02 -1.58
C ALA A 186 7.70 -7.36 -1.02
N SER A 187 6.63 -8.15 -0.87
CA SER A 187 5.36 -7.67 -0.31
C SER A 187 5.46 -7.31 1.19
N ILE A 188 6.37 -7.95 1.91
CA ILE A 188 6.73 -7.60 3.29
C ILE A 188 8.20 -7.19 3.33
N ARG A 189 8.44 -5.93 3.71
CA ARG A 189 9.81 -5.42 3.90
C ARG A 189 10.11 -5.30 5.40
N ILE A 190 11.37 -5.54 5.76
CA ILE A 190 11.87 -5.29 7.11
C ILE A 190 12.78 -4.07 7.03
N PRO A 191 12.32 -2.88 7.47
CA PRO A 191 13.15 -1.67 7.45
C PRO A 191 14.39 -1.83 8.32
N TYR A 192 15.55 -1.34 7.83
CA TYR A 192 16.76 -1.30 8.63
C TYR A 192 16.60 -0.26 9.74
N VAL A 193 16.81 -0.69 10.98
CA VAL A 193 16.89 0.18 12.15
C VAL A 193 17.91 -0.39 13.13
N SER A 194 18.74 0.48 13.71
CA SER A 194 19.74 0.09 14.69
C SER A 194 19.16 -0.17 16.08
N SER A 195 18.09 0.55 16.44
CA SER A 195 17.46 0.41 17.76
C SER A 195 16.46 -0.74 17.80
N PRO A 196 16.52 -1.63 18.81
CA PRO A 196 15.49 -2.65 19.03
C PRO A 196 14.07 -2.08 19.15
N LYS A 197 13.93 -0.87 19.70
CA LYS A 197 12.61 -0.21 19.84
C LYS A 197 11.94 0.08 18.50
N GLY A 198 12.72 0.29 17.44
CA GLY A 198 12.23 0.59 16.10
C GLY A 198 12.01 -0.64 15.21
N LYS A 199 12.29 -1.86 15.68
CA LYS A 199 12.09 -3.07 14.88
C LYS A 199 10.62 -3.24 14.51
N ARG A 200 10.37 -3.43 13.21
CA ARG A 200 9.03 -3.51 12.64
C ARG A 200 9.06 -4.21 11.30
N ILE A 201 7.90 -4.58 10.83
CA ILE A 201 7.67 -5.05 9.46
C ILE A 201 6.85 -4.01 8.71
N GLU A 202 6.92 -4.02 7.39
CA GLU A 202 6.19 -3.14 6.49
C GLU A 202 5.43 -3.99 5.47
N ALA A 203 4.10 -3.99 5.56
CA ALA A 203 3.26 -4.54 4.51
C ALA A 203 3.12 -3.50 3.39
N ARG A 204 3.54 -3.85 2.17
CA ARG A 204 3.65 -2.91 1.06
C ARG A 204 2.54 -3.03 0.03
N PHE A 205 1.77 -4.12 0.03
CA PHE A 205 0.65 -4.30 -0.89
C PHE A 205 -0.58 -3.44 -0.57
N PRO A 206 -0.88 -3.04 0.69
CA PRO A 206 -2.04 -2.19 0.95
C PRO A 206 -2.00 -0.88 0.17
N ASP A 207 -3.16 -0.34 -0.14
CA ASP A 207 -3.30 0.93 -0.86
C ASP A 207 -4.24 1.91 -0.13
N PRO A 208 -4.24 3.20 -0.55
CA PRO A 208 -4.98 4.23 0.17
C PRO A 208 -6.51 4.12 0.10
N MET A 209 -7.08 3.22 -0.73
CA MET A 209 -8.53 2.94 -0.74
C MET A 209 -8.96 2.07 0.44
N MET A 210 -8.01 1.44 1.13
CA MET A 210 -8.27 0.62 2.31
C MET A 210 -8.99 1.44 3.40
N ASN A 211 -10.07 0.88 3.95
CA ASN A 211 -10.60 1.37 5.21
C ASN A 211 -9.59 1.01 6.33
N PRO A 212 -8.97 2.01 7.00
CA PRO A 212 -7.88 1.74 7.93
C PRO A 212 -8.31 0.92 9.15
N TYR A 213 -9.56 1.06 9.62
CA TYR A 213 -10.06 0.26 10.74
C TYR A 213 -10.16 -1.22 10.38
N LEU A 214 -10.73 -1.53 9.21
CA LEU A 214 -10.85 -2.91 8.74
C LEU A 214 -9.50 -3.49 8.35
N GLY A 215 -8.69 -2.74 7.60
CA GLY A 215 -7.41 -3.21 7.08
C GLY A 215 -6.39 -3.45 8.18
N PHE A 216 -6.27 -2.56 9.15
CA PHE A 216 -5.33 -2.74 10.26
C PHE A 216 -5.75 -3.91 11.15
N ALA A 217 -7.07 -4.04 11.43
CA ALA A 217 -7.59 -5.19 12.18
C ALA A 217 -7.33 -6.50 11.44
N ALA A 218 -7.60 -6.57 10.13
CA ALA A 218 -7.39 -7.76 9.33
C ALA A 218 -5.90 -8.18 9.27
N LEU A 219 -4.99 -7.22 9.06
CA LEU A 219 -3.54 -7.47 9.09
C LEU A 219 -3.08 -8.00 10.45
N LEU A 220 -3.59 -7.42 11.54
CA LEU A 220 -3.29 -7.90 12.89
C LEU A 220 -3.80 -9.33 13.11
N MET A 221 -5.05 -9.61 12.71
CA MET A 221 -5.65 -10.95 12.87
C MET A 221 -4.87 -12.01 12.08
N ALA A 222 -4.44 -11.70 10.87
CA ALA A 222 -3.60 -12.60 10.08
C ALA A 222 -2.24 -12.87 10.75
N GLY A 223 -1.59 -11.82 11.26
CA GLY A 223 -0.34 -11.96 12.00
C GLY A 223 -0.50 -12.76 13.29
N LEU A 224 -1.59 -12.56 14.03
CA LEU A 224 -1.92 -13.34 15.25
C LEU A 224 -2.17 -14.81 14.92
N ASP A 225 -2.85 -15.12 13.81
CA ASP A 225 -3.00 -16.51 13.35
C ASP A 225 -1.62 -17.14 13.09
N GLY A 226 -0.72 -16.39 12.46
CA GLY A 226 0.65 -16.81 12.24
C GLY A 226 1.40 -17.14 13.54
N ILE A 227 1.30 -16.27 14.54
CA ILE A 227 1.93 -16.47 15.86
C ILE A 227 1.32 -17.69 16.56
N GLN A 228 0.00 -17.77 16.63
CA GLN A 228 -0.70 -18.86 17.34
C GLN A 228 -0.42 -20.23 16.76
N ASN A 229 -0.34 -20.32 15.43
CA ASN A 229 -0.12 -21.56 14.71
C ASN A 229 1.35 -21.77 14.31
N LYS A 230 2.27 -20.90 14.73
CA LYS A 230 3.71 -20.95 14.44
C LYS A 230 3.99 -21.09 12.94
N ILE A 231 3.33 -20.27 12.13
CA ILE A 231 3.45 -20.29 10.67
C ILE A 231 4.73 -19.57 10.28
N HIS A 232 5.75 -20.33 9.93
CA HIS A 232 7.02 -19.75 9.46
C HIS A 232 6.89 -19.30 8.00
N PRO A 233 7.39 -18.08 7.64
CA PRO A 233 7.25 -17.53 6.29
C PRO A 233 8.17 -18.17 5.23
N GLY A 234 8.99 -19.14 5.59
CA GLY A 234 10.03 -19.70 4.74
C GLY A 234 11.32 -18.87 4.76
N GLU A 235 12.12 -18.97 3.71
CA GLU A 235 13.37 -18.22 3.56
C GLU A 235 13.11 -16.80 3.06
N ALA A 236 13.96 -15.85 3.50
CA ALA A 236 13.90 -14.47 3.05
C ALA A 236 14.34 -14.35 1.58
N ALA A 237 13.62 -13.55 0.79
CA ALA A 237 13.92 -13.34 -0.62
C ALA A 237 14.87 -12.15 -0.82
N ASP A 238 16.17 -12.36 -0.57
CA ASP A 238 17.18 -11.30 -0.68
C ASP A 238 17.67 -11.06 -2.12
N LYS A 239 17.21 -11.86 -3.10
CA LYS A 239 17.45 -11.65 -4.53
C LYS A 239 16.52 -10.55 -5.06
N ASN A 240 16.92 -9.87 -6.12
CA ASN A 240 16.04 -8.92 -6.81
C ASN A 240 14.89 -9.69 -7.48
N LEU A 241 13.68 -9.52 -6.96
CA LEU A 241 12.49 -10.25 -7.45
C LEU A 241 11.99 -9.73 -8.82
N TYR A 242 12.43 -8.55 -9.26
CA TYR A 242 12.05 -8.03 -10.59
C TYR A 242 12.85 -8.65 -11.74
N ASP A 243 13.99 -9.27 -11.45
CA ASP A 243 14.92 -9.83 -12.43
C ASP A 243 15.06 -11.36 -12.30
N LEU A 244 14.06 -12.04 -11.71
CA LEU A 244 14.08 -13.48 -11.58
C LEU A 244 13.86 -14.18 -12.93
N PRO A 245 14.53 -15.34 -13.15
CA PRO A 245 14.16 -16.21 -14.25
C PRO A 245 12.69 -16.66 -14.14
N PRO A 246 11.96 -16.79 -15.26
CA PRO A 246 10.53 -17.16 -15.23
C PRO A 246 10.21 -18.44 -14.44
N GLU A 247 11.13 -19.40 -14.44
CA GLU A 247 11.00 -20.68 -13.70
C GLU A 247 11.10 -20.49 -12.17
N GLU A 248 11.88 -19.49 -11.69
CA GLU A 248 11.97 -19.13 -10.28
C GLU A 248 10.78 -18.24 -9.89
N GLU A 249 10.42 -17.29 -10.73
CA GLU A 249 9.27 -16.42 -10.53
C GLU A 249 7.96 -17.21 -10.34
N ALA A 250 7.73 -18.20 -11.20
CA ALA A 250 6.53 -19.04 -11.15
C ALA A 250 6.35 -19.84 -9.84
N LYS A 251 7.41 -20.00 -9.05
CA LYS A 251 7.38 -20.71 -7.76
C LYS A 251 6.98 -19.81 -6.59
N ILE A 252 7.05 -18.48 -6.75
CA ILE A 252 6.72 -17.54 -5.69
C ILE A 252 5.22 -17.21 -5.78
N PRO A 253 4.44 -17.45 -4.71
CA PRO A 253 3.04 -17.08 -4.73
C PRO A 253 2.88 -15.56 -4.86
N THR A 254 1.79 -15.14 -5.50
CA THR A 254 1.50 -13.72 -5.74
C THR A 254 0.26 -13.28 -4.99
N VAL A 255 0.13 -11.97 -4.78
CA VAL A 255 -1.13 -11.31 -4.36
C VAL A 255 -2.25 -11.61 -5.38
N ALA A 256 -3.49 -11.35 -5.03
CA ALA A 256 -4.59 -11.42 -5.98
C ALA A 256 -4.37 -10.45 -7.16
N HIS A 257 -4.83 -10.82 -8.34
CA HIS A 257 -4.68 -10.02 -9.57
C HIS A 257 -5.94 -9.26 -9.96
N SER A 258 -7.03 -9.49 -9.24
CA SER A 258 -8.31 -8.83 -9.44
C SER A 258 -9.12 -8.82 -8.14
N LEU A 259 -10.10 -7.93 -8.07
CA LEU A 259 -10.95 -7.83 -6.86
C LEU A 259 -11.82 -9.07 -6.68
N ASP A 260 -12.37 -9.63 -7.74
CA ASP A 260 -13.16 -10.87 -7.70
C ASP A 260 -12.33 -12.04 -7.14
N MET A 261 -11.09 -12.23 -7.62
CA MET A 261 -10.17 -13.24 -7.08
C MET A 261 -9.90 -13.03 -5.57
N ALA A 262 -9.72 -11.77 -5.14
CA ALA A 262 -9.51 -11.46 -3.73
C ALA A 262 -10.77 -11.75 -2.88
N LEU A 263 -11.96 -11.45 -3.40
CA LEU A 263 -13.23 -11.74 -2.73
C LEU A 263 -13.48 -13.26 -2.63
N GLU A 264 -13.19 -14.01 -3.68
CA GLU A 264 -13.22 -15.47 -3.63
C GLU A 264 -12.24 -16.03 -2.59
N ALA A 265 -11.02 -15.48 -2.53
CA ALA A 265 -10.05 -15.87 -1.51
C ALA A 265 -10.53 -15.54 -0.09
N LEU A 266 -11.15 -14.37 0.12
CA LEU A 266 -11.73 -14.00 1.42
C LEU A 266 -12.89 -14.93 1.80
N GLN A 267 -13.73 -15.30 0.85
CA GLN A 267 -14.81 -16.24 1.09
C GLN A 267 -14.31 -17.64 1.49
N ALA A 268 -13.19 -18.06 0.92
CA ALA A 268 -12.58 -19.36 1.21
C ALA A 268 -11.71 -19.36 2.48
N ASP A 269 -11.11 -18.23 2.82
CA ASP A 269 -10.12 -18.08 3.91
C ASP A 269 -10.46 -16.86 4.78
N HIS A 270 -11.45 -16.99 5.66
CA HIS A 270 -11.89 -15.92 6.56
C HIS A 270 -11.93 -16.33 8.05
N GLU A 271 -11.72 -17.58 8.38
CA GLU A 271 -11.82 -18.10 9.75
C GLU A 271 -10.88 -17.37 10.72
N PHE A 272 -9.70 -16.95 10.24
CA PHE A 272 -8.76 -16.19 11.07
C PHE A 272 -9.32 -14.82 11.49
N LEU A 273 -10.20 -14.20 10.71
CA LEU A 273 -10.85 -12.93 11.00
C LEU A 273 -11.95 -13.06 12.07
N LEU A 274 -12.59 -14.20 12.15
CA LEU A 274 -13.70 -14.45 13.09
C LEU A 274 -13.23 -14.71 14.53
N LYS A 275 -11.94 -15.02 14.71
CA LYS A 275 -11.38 -15.31 16.03
C LYS A 275 -11.57 -14.12 16.98
N GLY A 276 -12.05 -14.42 18.19
CA GLY A 276 -12.29 -13.39 19.20
C GLY A 276 -13.46 -12.46 18.91
N GLY A 277 -14.26 -12.71 17.87
CA GLY A 277 -15.42 -11.89 17.51
C GLY A 277 -15.04 -10.49 16.97
N VAL A 278 -13.84 -10.36 16.40
CA VAL A 278 -13.36 -9.08 15.82
C VAL A 278 -14.13 -8.77 14.55
N PHE A 279 -14.28 -9.73 13.66
CA PHE A 279 -15.19 -9.68 12.52
C PHE A 279 -16.32 -10.68 12.73
N THR A 280 -17.49 -10.41 12.15
CA THR A 280 -18.59 -11.38 12.12
C THR A 280 -18.78 -11.92 10.69
N LYS A 281 -19.34 -13.12 10.59
CA LYS A 281 -19.63 -13.74 9.29
C LYS A 281 -20.56 -12.87 8.45
N GLU A 282 -21.60 -12.33 9.10
CA GLU A 282 -22.60 -11.46 8.46
C GLU A 282 -21.95 -10.18 7.90
N MET A 283 -21.01 -9.59 8.64
CA MET A 283 -20.26 -8.40 8.18
C MET A 283 -19.41 -8.73 6.96
N LEU A 284 -18.71 -9.87 6.96
CA LEU A 284 -17.88 -10.29 5.85
C LEU A 284 -18.72 -10.64 4.61
N ASP A 285 -19.86 -11.30 4.79
CA ASP A 285 -20.78 -11.64 3.70
C ASP A 285 -21.36 -10.35 3.05
N ALA A 286 -21.80 -9.40 3.87
CA ALA A 286 -22.30 -8.11 3.37
C ALA A 286 -21.18 -7.30 2.66
N TYR A 287 -19.95 -7.37 3.16
CA TYR A 287 -18.80 -6.73 2.52
C TYR A 287 -18.50 -7.36 1.16
N ILE A 288 -18.50 -8.68 1.06
CA ILE A 288 -18.27 -9.42 -0.18
C ILE A 288 -19.37 -9.07 -1.20
N GLU A 289 -20.64 -9.04 -0.78
CA GLU A 289 -21.76 -8.67 -1.65
C GLU A 289 -21.58 -7.25 -2.21
N LEU A 290 -21.30 -6.26 -1.34
CA LEU A 290 -21.06 -4.87 -1.73
C LEU A 290 -19.92 -4.76 -2.76
N LYS A 291 -18.82 -5.44 -2.53
CA LYS A 291 -17.65 -5.38 -3.43
C LYS A 291 -17.85 -6.14 -4.73
N THR A 292 -18.63 -7.21 -4.70
CA THR A 292 -19.03 -7.94 -5.92
C THR A 292 -19.87 -7.07 -6.85
N GLU A 293 -20.69 -6.16 -6.31
CA GLU A 293 -21.40 -5.19 -7.12
C GLU A 293 -20.48 -4.21 -7.84
N GLU A 294 -19.39 -3.77 -7.20
CA GLU A 294 -18.38 -2.92 -7.83
C GLU A 294 -17.69 -3.65 -9.00
N VAL A 295 -17.35 -4.92 -8.82
CA VAL A 295 -16.79 -5.79 -9.87
C VAL A 295 -17.78 -5.91 -11.04
N ARG A 296 -19.05 -6.21 -10.74
CA ARG A 296 -20.09 -6.34 -11.76
C ARG A 296 -20.26 -5.03 -12.55
N ARG A 297 -20.29 -3.88 -11.85
CA ARG A 297 -20.41 -2.57 -12.48
C ARG A 297 -19.24 -2.31 -13.45
N LEU A 298 -18.00 -2.62 -13.06
CA LEU A 298 -16.86 -2.49 -13.96
C LEU A 298 -17.01 -3.38 -15.19
N ASN A 299 -17.37 -4.65 -14.99
CA ASN A 299 -17.45 -5.65 -16.05
C ASN A 299 -18.61 -5.43 -17.03
N THR A 300 -19.66 -4.73 -16.61
CA THR A 300 -20.85 -4.45 -17.44
C THR A 300 -20.88 -3.04 -18.03
N THR A 301 -19.89 -2.20 -17.68
CA THR A 301 -19.79 -0.84 -18.22
C THR A 301 -18.76 -0.81 -19.33
N THR A 302 -19.16 -0.34 -20.52
CA THR A 302 -18.24 -0.16 -21.65
C THR A 302 -17.15 0.84 -21.28
N HIS A 303 -15.90 0.48 -21.57
CA HIS A 303 -14.74 1.28 -21.22
C HIS A 303 -14.23 2.08 -22.43
N PRO A 304 -13.76 3.34 -22.28
CA PRO A 304 -13.21 4.12 -23.40
C PRO A 304 -12.13 3.40 -24.21
N VAL A 305 -11.24 2.66 -23.55
CA VAL A 305 -10.18 1.89 -24.23
C VAL A 305 -10.74 0.77 -25.11
N GLU A 306 -11.89 0.20 -24.79
CA GLU A 306 -12.55 -0.82 -25.59
C GLU A 306 -13.11 -0.20 -26.87
N PHE A 307 -13.59 1.04 -26.82
CA PHE A 307 -13.97 1.80 -28.03
C PHE A 307 -12.76 2.10 -28.88
N ASP A 308 -11.64 2.53 -28.31
CA ASP A 308 -10.39 2.79 -29.04
C ASP A 308 -9.88 1.53 -29.74
N MET A 309 -9.96 0.37 -29.09
CA MET A 309 -9.45 -0.89 -29.63
C MET A 309 -10.39 -1.54 -30.65
N TYR A 310 -11.70 -1.42 -30.52
CA TYR A 310 -12.65 -2.33 -31.17
C TYR A 310 -13.81 -1.64 -31.91
N TYR A 311 -14.09 -0.36 -31.63
CA TYR A 311 -15.30 0.30 -32.15
C TYR A 311 -15.35 0.38 -33.68
N SER A 312 -14.22 0.43 -34.33
CA SER A 312 -14.09 0.53 -35.79
C SER A 312 -13.70 -0.77 -36.48
N LEU A 313 -13.74 -1.90 -35.77
CA LEU A 313 -13.47 -3.22 -36.36
C LEU A 313 -14.70 -3.81 -37.00
#